data_1c83c4dd1d44e0752e679c2fcdcbf074
#
_entry.id   1c83c4dd1d44e0752e679c2fcdcbf074
#
_cell.length_a   1.000
_cell.length_b   1.000
_cell.length_c   1.000
_cell.angle_alpha   90.00
_cell.angle_beta   90.00
_cell.angle_gamma   90.00
#
_symmetry.space_group_name_H-M   'P 1'
#
loop_
_entity.id
_entity.type
_entity.pdbx_description
1 polymer ?
#
loop_
_entity_poly.entity_id
_entity_poly.type
_entity_poly.pdbx_seq_one_letter_code
_entity_poly.pdbx_strand_id
1 'polypeptide(L)'
;MRKPTKYVLLCVAVMLVLKSAVGWADAAGSDSMPTVDQVLDKYVQALGGKASIEKMTTLVIKGKVDVPSTGETGSMETYRKAPNKEMQMINIPSNGPSERGFDGTVGWNWDPDSGSSDMSAADLAAMKLESDFYRDIRLKELYPKISLKGKERVGAREAYVVEAPHEDGSSEKMYFDTESGLLIQSEVPIDVPDEGKTIVNSQYEDYRDVEGVKVAFTIRQTSADFDYVIKLSEVKYNVSVDDTKFKKPSQ
;
A
#
# COMPACT_ATOMS: atom_id res chain seq x y z
N MET A 1 -71.19 41.58 17.21
CA MET A 1 -72.52 40.85 17.26
C MET A 1 -72.21 39.35 17.16
N ARG A 2 -72.52 38.66 18.21
CA ARG A 2 -73.16 37.35 18.41
C ARG A 2 -72.66 36.17 17.50
N LYS A 3 -72.17 35.16 18.23
CA LYS A 3 -72.12 33.71 17.98
C LYS A 3 -73.42 33.14 17.40
N PRO A 4 -73.46 31.87 16.87
CA PRO A 4 -73.32 30.72 17.77
C PRO A 4 -72.65 29.46 17.16
N THR A 5 -72.05 28.76 18.06
CA THR A 5 -71.88 27.32 18.32
C THR A 5 -72.88 26.39 17.67
N LYS A 6 -72.43 25.29 17.11
CA LYS A 6 -73.16 24.00 17.15
C LYS A 6 -72.15 22.81 17.27
N TYR A 7 -72.32 22.11 18.38
CA TYR A 7 -71.84 20.79 18.70
C TYR A 7 -72.60 19.77 17.83
N VAL A 8 -71.94 18.76 17.32
CA VAL A 8 -72.51 17.46 17.10
C VAL A 8 -71.56 16.39 17.61
N LEU A 9 -72.12 15.59 18.46
CA LEU A 9 -71.61 14.47 19.21
C LEU A 9 -71.63 13.17 18.36
N LEU A 10 -70.71 12.20 18.73
CA LEU A 10 -70.86 10.75 18.72
C LEU A 10 -70.24 10.01 17.53
N CYS A 11 -69.30 9.16 17.70
CA CYS A 11 -69.41 7.82 18.28
C CYS A 11 -68.05 7.21 18.49
N VAL A 12 -67.86 6.63 19.65
CA VAL A 12 -66.74 5.78 20.05
C VAL A 12 -66.82 4.45 19.32
N ALA A 13 -65.81 4.09 18.57
CA ALA A 13 -65.54 2.71 18.19
C ALA A 13 -64.13 2.36 18.67
N VAL A 14 -64.06 1.62 19.78
CA VAL A 14 -62.83 1.01 20.30
C VAL A 14 -62.47 -0.14 19.38
N MET A 15 -61.47 0.06 18.51
CA MET A 15 -60.77 -1.06 17.86
C MET A 15 -59.48 -1.33 18.64
N LEU A 16 -59.47 -2.44 19.33
CA LEU A 16 -58.26 -3.05 19.89
C LEU A 16 -57.39 -3.51 18.71
N VAL A 17 -56.37 -2.72 18.34
CA VAL A 17 -55.32 -3.20 17.46
C VAL A 17 -54.26 -3.80 18.36
N LEU A 18 -54.20 -5.15 18.39
CA LEU A 18 -53.03 -5.84 18.88
C LEU A 18 -51.85 -5.45 18.00
N LYS A 19 -50.99 -4.55 18.49
CA LYS A 19 -49.66 -4.35 17.95
C LYS A 19 -48.82 -5.56 18.34
N SER A 20 -48.69 -6.53 17.43
CA SER A 20 -47.58 -7.45 17.45
C SER A 20 -46.31 -6.61 17.29
N ALA A 21 -45.59 -6.44 18.40
CA ALA A 21 -44.23 -5.92 18.39
C ALA A 21 -43.32 -6.99 17.70
N VAL A 22 -43.18 -6.88 16.39
CA VAL A 22 -42.06 -7.46 15.71
C VAL A 22 -40.88 -6.62 16.16
N GLY A 23 -40.12 -7.17 17.11
CA GLY A 23 -38.84 -6.62 17.51
C GLY A 23 -37.93 -6.66 16.29
N TRP A 24 -37.75 -5.53 15.67
CA TRP A 24 -36.57 -5.28 14.86
C TRP A 24 -35.43 -5.20 15.89
N ALA A 25 -34.72 -6.33 16.01
CA ALA A 25 -33.40 -6.28 16.58
C ALA A 25 -32.60 -5.40 15.60
N ASP A 26 -32.42 -4.13 15.95
CA ASP A 26 -31.32 -3.35 15.45
C ASP A 26 -30.06 -4.19 15.76
N ALA A 27 -29.56 -4.83 14.75
CA ALA A 27 -28.17 -5.27 14.75
C ALA A 27 -27.38 -3.94 14.75
N ALA A 28 -27.27 -3.31 15.93
CA ALA A 28 -26.19 -2.40 16.22
C ALA A 28 -24.92 -3.23 16.01
N GLY A 29 -24.39 -3.17 14.80
CA GLY A 29 -23.06 -3.66 14.52
C GLY A 29 -22.19 -3.02 15.57
N SER A 30 -21.61 -3.83 16.46
CA SER A 30 -20.66 -3.36 17.42
C SER A 30 -19.59 -2.62 16.61
N ASP A 31 -19.43 -1.33 16.87
CA ASP A 31 -18.42 -0.45 16.28
C ASP A 31 -17.04 -0.81 16.86
N SER A 32 -16.83 -2.11 17.04
CA SER A 32 -15.58 -2.67 17.52
C SER A 32 -14.55 -2.59 16.41
N MET A 33 -13.42 -1.96 16.72
CA MET A 33 -12.27 -1.96 15.84
C MET A 33 -11.98 -3.39 15.37
N PRO A 34 -11.71 -3.61 14.06
CA PRO A 34 -11.31 -4.91 13.57
C PRO A 34 -9.98 -5.35 14.19
N THR A 35 -9.69 -6.63 14.14
CA THR A 35 -8.35 -7.12 14.45
C THR A 35 -7.38 -6.76 13.30
N VAL A 36 -6.08 -6.76 13.58
CA VAL A 36 -5.07 -6.57 12.51
C VAL A 36 -5.23 -7.63 11.41
N ASP A 37 -5.58 -8.86 11.77
CA ASP A 37 -5.83 -9.96 10.83
C ASP A 37 -6.96 -9.63 9.87
N GLN A 38 -8.07 -9.14 10.38
CA GLN A 38 -9.23 -8.76 9.55
C GLN A 38 -8.89 -7.62 8.58
N VAL A 39 -8.03 -6.67 8.99
CA VAL A 39 -7.56 -5.59 8.10
C VAL A 39 -6.68 -6.15 6.99
N LEU A 40 -5.71 -7.00 7.33
CA LEU A 40 -4.79 -7.60 6.38
C LEU A 40 -5.49 -8.60 5.43
N ASP A 41 -6.43 -9.39 5.95
CA ASP A 41 -7.24 -10.29 5.11
C ASP A 41 -8.08 -9.51 4.11
N LYS A 42 -8.69 -8.38 4.55
CA LYS A 42 -9.45 -7.49 3.66
C LYS A 42 -8.54 -6.90 2.58
N TYR A 43 -7.32 -6.49 2.92
CA TYR A 43 -6.33 -6.01 1.97
C TYR A 43 -5.98 -7.08 0.92
N VAL A 44 -5.64 -8.29 1.35
CA VAL A 44 -5.33 -9.39 0.44
C VAL A 44 -6.49 -9.68 -0.51
N GLN A 45 -7.74 -9.69 0.00
CA GLN A 45 -8.93 -9.87 -0.84
C GLN A 45 -9.10 -8.70 -1.83
N ALA A 46 -8.87 -7.47 -1.39
CA ALA A 46 -8.96 -6.28 -2.24
C ALA A 46 -7.93 -6.28 -3.37
N LEU A 47 -6.74 -6.86 -3.15
CA LEU A 47 -5.71 -7.05 -4.18
C LEU A 47 -6.08 -8.10 -5.24
N GLY A 48 -7.07 -8.96 -5.01
CA GLY A 48 -7.45 -10.04 -5.91
C GLY A 48 -7.38 -11.43 -5.28
N GLY A 49 -7.02 -11.49 -3.98
CA GLY A 49 -6.95 -12.70 -3.17
C GLY A 49 -5.63 -13.45 -3.28
N LYS A 50 -5.33 -14.18 -2.21
CA LYS A 50 -4.08 -14.95 -2.07
C LYS A 50 -3.80 -15.87 -3.26
N ALA A 51 -4.83 -16.60 -3.72
CA ALA A 51 -4.67 -17.55 -4.82
C ALA A 51 -4.31 -16.92 -6.17
N SER A 52 -4.70 -15.65 -6.43
CA SER A 52 -4.29 -14.91 -7.61
C SER A 52 -2.84 -14.46 -7.50
N ILE A 53 -2.44 -13.95 -6.35
CA ILE A 53 -1.08 -13.46 -6.08
C ILE A 53 -0.06 -14.62 -6.14
N GLU A 54 -0.38 -15.77 -5.55
CA GLU A 54 0.51 -16.95 -5.53
C GLU A 54 0.78 -17.57 -6.92
N LYS A 55 -0.06 -17.26 -7.92
CA LYS A 55 0.19 -17.67 -9.31
C LYS A 55 1.23 -16.81 -10.03
N MET A 56 1.54 -15.64 -9.49
CA MET A 56 2.50 -14.73 -10.08
C MET A 56 3.91 -15.13 -9.65
N THR A 57 4.82 -15.25 -10.60
CA THR A 57 6.20 -15.68 -10.34
C THR A 57 7.25 -14.69 -10.83
N THR A 58 6.86 -13.80 -11.73
CA THR A 58 7.69 -12.68 -12.21
C THR A 58 6.81 -11.45 -12.38
N LEU A 59 7.43 -10.28 -12.29
CA LEU A 59 6.79 -8.99 -12.47
C LEU A 59 7.75 -8.05 -13.19
N VAL A 60 7.27 -7.41 -14.24
CA VAL A 60 7.97 -6.33 -14.94
C VAL A 60 7.10 -5.09 -14.88
N ILE A 61 7.66 -4.00 -14.39
CA ILE A 61 7.01 -2.70 -14.29
C ILE A 61 7.85 -1.71 -15.08
N LYS A 62 7.19 -0.84 -15.86
CA LYS A 62 7.80 0.35 -16.48
C LYS A 62 6.94 1.56 -16.20
N GLY A 63 7.58 2.71 -16.06
CA GLY A 63 6.88 3.94 -15.77
C GLY A 63 7.75 5.18 -15.98
N LYS A 64 7.15 6.31 -15.62
CA LYS A 64 7.80 7.61 -15.57
C LYS A 64 7.91 8.06 -14.13
N VAL A 65 8.94 8.84 -13.85
CA VAL A 65 9.16 9.51 -12.58
C VAL A 65 9.16 11.01 -12.85
N ASP A 66 8.08 11.68 -12.48
CA ASP A 66 8.03 13.14 -12.51
C ASP A 66 8.66 13.68 -11.21
N VAL A 67 9.49 14.70 -11.31
CA VAL A 67 10.14 15.41 -10.19
C VAL A 67 9.56 16.82 -10.09
N PRO A 68 8.49 17.06 -9.31
CA PRO A 68 7.79 18.35 -9.28
C PRO A 68 8.68 19.54 -8.93
N SER A 69 9.68 19.35 -8.08
CA SER A 69 10.60 20.39 -7.63
C SER A 69 11.49 20.96 -8.76
N THR A 70 11.83 20.16 -9.76
CA THR A 70 12.68 20.57 -10.91
C THR A 70 11.90 20.62 -12.23
N GLY A 71 10.71 20.01 -12.31
CA GLY A 71 9.92 19.85 -13.51
C GLY A 71 10.47 18.80 -14.48
N GLU A 72 11.45 17.99 -14.05
CA GLU A 72 12.01 16.92 -14.86
C GLU A 72 11.10 15.69 -14.88
N THR A 73 11.20 14.93 -15.96
CA THR A 73 10.58 13.62 -16.08
C THR A 73 11.64 12.60 -16.46
N GLY A 74 11.81 11.61 -15.62
CA GLY A 74 12.65 10.45 -15.81
C GLY A 74 11.88 9.20 -16.21
N SER A 75 12.59 8.08 -16.27
CA SER A 75 12.02 6.75 -16.49
C SER A 75 12.34 5.81 -15.33
N MET A 76 11.52 4.78 -15.18
CA MET A 76 11.73 3.73 -14.18
C MET A 76 11.41 2.37 -14.81
N GLU A 77 12.23 1.38 -14.48
CA GLU A 77 11.95 -0.03 -14.73
C GLU A 77 12.19 -0.85 -13.46
N THR A 78 11.31 -1.80 -13.18
CA THR A 78 11.48 -2.75 -12.08
C THR A 78 11.24 -4.16 -12.59
N TYR A 79 12.12 -5.06 -12.20
CA TYR A 79 12.04 -6.49 -12.48
C TYR A 79 12.01 -7.22 -11.16
N ARG A 80 11.02 -8.11 -10.97
CA ARG A 80 10.95 -8.96 -9.79
C ARG A 80 10.78 -10.42 -10.19
N LYS A 81 11.36 -11.33 -9.42
CA LYS A 81 11.20 -12.77 -9.62
C LYS A 81 11.14 -13.50 -8.29
N ALA A 82 10.12 -14.33 -8.14
CA ALA A 82 9.96 -15.14 -6.94
C ALA A 82 11.17 -16.07 -6.70
N PRO A 83 11.52 -16.33 -5.44
CA PRO A 83 10.81 -15.84 -4.26
C PRO A 83 11.18 -14.42 -3.83
N ASN A 84 12.35 -13.88 -4.19
CA ASN A 84 12.88 -12.66 -3.57
C ASN A 84 13.96 -11.95 -4.43
N LYS A 85 13.91 -12.03 -5.74
CA LYS A 85 14.82 -11.27 -6.60
C LYS A 85 14.15 -9.97 -7.05
N GLU A 86 14.92 -8.87 -7.01
CA GLU A 86 14.47 -7.56 -7.48
C GLU A 86 15.63 -6.80 -8.12
N MET A 87 15.33 -6.05 -9.16
CA MET A 87 16.18 -5.04 -9.76
C MET A 87 15.31 -3.85 -10.13
N GLN A 88 15.73 -2.67 -9.74
CA GLN A 88 15.09 -1.40 -10.08
C GLN A 88 16.11 -0.47 -10.71
N MET A 89 15.72 0.16 -11.81
CA MET A 89 16.44 1.25 -12.46
C MET A 89 15.57 2.50 -12.46
N ILE A 90 16.15 3.62 -12.08
CA ILE A 90 15.57 4.96 -12.21
C ILE A 90 16.57 5.81 -12.98
N ASN A 91 16.09 6.55 -13.98
CA ASN A 91 16.91 7.46 -14.75
C ASN A 91 16.23 8.84 -14.80
N ILE A 92 16.76 9.78 -14.03
CA ILE A 92 16.35 11.19 -14.01
C ILE A 92 17.41 12.00 -14.77
N PRO A 93 17.03 12.88 -15.73
CA PRO A 93 18.00 13.54 -16.60
C PRO A 93 19.13 14.27 -15.87
N SER A 94 18.86 14.93 -14.75
CA SER A 94 19.87 15.64 -13.94
C SER A 94 20.82 14.73 -13.19
N ASN A 95 20.37 13.52 -12.80
CA ASN A 95 21.12 12.61 -11.93
C ASN A 95 21.71 11.40 -12.70
N GLY A 96 21.26 11.20 -13.95
CA GLY A 96 21.58 10.00 -14.72
C GLY A 96 20.87 8.73 -14.18
N PRO A 97 21.25 7.55 -14.73
CA PRO A 97 20.68 6.29 -14.30
C PRO A 97 21.26 5.86 -12.96
N SER A 98 20.40 5.34 -12.09
CA SER A 98 20.79 4.62 -10.87
C SER A 98 20.08 3.28 -10.83
N GLU A 99 20.79 2.26 -10.38
CA GLU A 99 20.25 0.91 -10.26
C GLU A 99 20.48 0.37 -8.86
N ARG A 100 19.52 -0.40 -8.38
CA ARG A 100 19.65 -1.23 -7.19
C ARG A 100 19.12 -2.61 -7.48
N GLY A 101 19.72 -3.63 -6.89
CA GLY A 101 19.26 -5.00 -7.11
C GLY A 101 19.58 -5.93 -5.96
N PHE A 102 18.85 -7.05 -5.97
CA PHE A 102 19.02 -8.17 -5.06
C PHE A 102 18.82 -9.47 -5.83
N ASP A 103 19.83 -10.33 -5.81
CA ASP A 103 19.79 -11.62 -6.54
C ASP A 103 19.19 -12.78 -5.72
N GLY A 104 18.70 -12.46 -4.53
CA GLY A 104 18.22 -13.41 -3.51
C GLY A 104 19.23 -13.66 -2.39
N THR A 105 20.47 -13.15 -2.53
CA THR A 105 21.57 -13.30 -1.56
C THR A 105 22.35 -12.02 -1.37
N VAL A 106 22.77 -11.39 -2.48
CA VAL A 106 23.59 -10.19 -2.51
C VAL A 106 22.76 -9.00 -2.96
N GLY A 107 22.79 -7.92 -2.18
CA GLY A 107 22.21 -6.61 -2.52
C GLY A 107 23.33 -5.67 -3.02
N TRP A 108 23.02 -4.92 -4.07
CA TRP A 108 23.95 -4.02 -4.70
C TRP A 108 23.29 -2.72 -5.19
N ASN A 109 24.09 -1.67 -5.26
CA ASN A 109 23.75 -0.41 -5.91
C ASN A 109 24.73 -0.16 -7.06
N TRP A 110 24.29 0.59 -8.06
CA TRP A 110 25.12 1.05 -9.16
C TRP A 110 24.68 2.45 -9.62
N ASP A 111 25.64 3.30 -9.89
CA ASP A 111 25.48 4.58 -10.58
C ASP A 111 26.70 4.83 -11.47
N PRO A 112 26.61 5.71 -12.50
CA PRO A 112 27.68 5.95 -13.46
C PRO A 112 28.93 6.61 -12.84
N ASP A 113 28.80 7.29 -11.73
CA ASP A 113 29.92 8.03 -11.11
C ASP A 113 30.72 7.14 -10.15
N SER A 114 30.01 6.31 -9.37
CA SER A 114 30.61 5.46 -8.32
C SER A 114 30.81 4.00 -8.77
N GLY A 115 30.13 3.59 -9.84
CA GLY A 115 30.11 2.18 -10.28
C GLY A 115 29.30 1.28 -9.35
N SER A 116 29.64 0.00 -9.29
CA SER A 116 28.93 -1.00 -8.47
C SER A 116 29.46 -1.05 -7.05
N SER A 117 28.55 -1.00 -6.05
CA SER A 117 28.86 -1.17 -4.64
C SER A 117 27.94 -2.21 -3.99
N ASP A 118 28.38 -2.82 -2.89
CA ASP A 118 27.50 -3.65 -2.08
C ASP A 118 26.63 -2.78 -1.19
N MET A 119 25.42 -3.22 -0.92
CA MET A 119 24.53 -2.55 0.03
C MET A 119 25.10 -2.61 1.45
N SER A 120 24.84 -1.58 2.23
CA SER A 120 25.08 -1.61 3.68
C SER A 120 24.27 -2.72 4.34
N ALA A 121 24.60 -3.11 5.56
CA ALA A 121 23.84 -4.11 6.29
C ALA A 121 22.36 -3.68 6.52
N ALA A 122 22.14 -2.38 6.76
CA ALA A 122 20.81 -1.80 6.96
C ALA A 122 20.01 -1.85 5.65
N ASP A 123 20.59 -1.37 4.53
CA ASP A 123 19.95 -1.39 3.22
C ASP A 123 19.64 -2.82 2.76
N LEU A 124 20.56 -3.76 3.03
CA LEU A 124 20.35 -5.17 2.70
C LEU A 124 19.20 -5.78 3.53
N ALA A 125 19.06 -5.40 4.79
CA ALA A 125 17.93 -5.85 5.62
C ALA A 125 16.60 -5.32 5.08
N ALA A 126 16.53 -4.04 4.71
CA ALA A 126 15.35 -3.45 4.07
C ALA A 126 15.04 -4.11 2.71
N MET A 127 16.07 -4.26 1.86
CA MET A 127 15.93 -4.89 0.55
C MET A 127 15.38 -6.33 0.63
N LYS A 128 15.78 -7.11 1.64
CA LYS A 128 15.25 -8.47 1.85
C LYS A 128 13.75 -8.48 2.15
N LEU A 129 13.24 -7.49 2.87
CA LEU A 129 11.81 -7.33 3.15
C LEU A 129 11.05 -6.83 1.92
N GLU A 130 11.60 -5.84 1.21
CA GLU A 130 11.00 -5.26 0.01
C GLU A 130 10.93 -6.26 -1.15
N SER A 131 12.00 -7.05 -1.37
CA SER A 131 12.13 -8.00 -2.48
C SER A 131 11.34 -9.29 -2.29
N ASP A 132 10.77 -9.56 -1.10
CA ASP A 132 9.86 -10.71 -0.93
C ASP A 132 8.70 -10.58 -1.92
N PHE A 133 8.66 -11.47 -2.91
CA PHE A 133 7.70 -11.38 -4.02
C PHE A 133 6.25 -11.48 -3.55
N TYR A 134 6.04 -12.16 -2.44
CA TYR A 134 4.73 -12.38 -1.83
C TYR A 134 4.51 -11.54 -0.56
N ARG A 135 5.26 -10.46 -0.38
CA ARG A 135 5.22 -9.61 0.81
C ARG A 135 3.79 -9.25 1.23
N ASP A 136 2.95 -8.84 0.28
CA ASP A 136 1.59 -8.37 0.57
C ASP A 136 0.70 -9.43 1.24
N ILE A 137 0.92 -10.71 0.97
CA ILE A 137 0.18 -11.82 1.59
C ILE A 137 0.91 -12.45 2.78
N ARG A 138 2.11 -11.95 3.12
CA ARG A 138 2.99 -12.47 4.17
C ARG A 138 3.34 -11.45 5.25
N LEU A 139 2.66 -10.31 5.30
CA LEU A 139 2.98 -9.22 6.24
C LEU A 139 3.07 -9.70 7.68
N LYS A 140 2.20 -10.61 8.13
CA LYS A 140 2.26 -11.18 9.49
C LYS A 140 3.47 -12.07 9.74
N GLU A 141 3.94 -12.78 8.72
CA GLU A 141 5.12 -13.63 8.82
C GLU A 141 6.39 -12.77 8.85
N LEU A 142 6.43 -11.74 8.00
CA LEU A 142 7.57 -10.82 7.89
C LEU A 142 7.68 -9.87 9.08
N TYR A 143 6.55 -9.51 9.69
CA TYR A 143 6.47 -8.61 10.83
C TYR A 143 5.71 -9.26 12.00
N PRO A 144 6.34 -10.12 12.80
CA PRO A 144 5.65 -10.86 13.87
C PRO A 144 4.99 -9.98 14.95
N LYS A 145 5.43 -8.73 15.09
CA LYS A 145 4.87 -7.74 16.03
C LYS A 145 3.94 -6.73 15.37
N ILE A 146 3.49 -7.00 14.14
CA ILE A 146 2.55 -6.13 13.42
C ILE A 146 1.27 -5.93 14.23
N SER A 147 0.77 -4.70 14.29
CA SER A 147 -0.38 -4.35 15.13
C SER A 147 -1.23 -3.25 14.53
N LEU A 148 -2.54 -3.30 14.79
CA LEU A 148 -3.47 -2.22 14.46
C LEU A 148 -3.39 -1.13 15.53
N LYS A 149 -3.16 0.14 15.11
CA LYS A 149 -3.05 1.29 16.01
C LYS A 149 -4.33 2.11 16.13
N GLY A 150 -5.22 2.00 15.17
CA GLY A 150 -6.46 2.77 15.16
C GLY A 150 -6.89 3.14 13.75
N LYS A 151 -7.61 4.25 13.67
CA LYS A 151 -8.02 4.87 12.41
C LYS A 151 -7.47 6.28 12.30
N GLU A 152 -7.07 6.67 11.11
CA GLU A 152 -6.65 8.02 10.77
C GLU A 152 -7.26 8.44 9.42
N ARG A 153 -7.25 9.74 9.15
CA ARG A 153 -7.70 10.27 7.85
C ARG A 153 -6.50 10.50 6.95
N VAL A 154 -6.57 9.95 5.74
CA VAL A 154 -5.64 10.20 4.64
C VAL A 154 -6.40 10.98 3.57
N GLY A 155 -6.21 12.28 3.51
CA GLY A 155 -7.03 13.15 2.69
C GLY A 155 -8.52 13.08 3.06
N ALA A 156 -9.36 12.69 2.10
CA ALA A 156 -10.80 12.52 2.31
C ALA A 156 -11.18 11.12 2.82
N ARG A 157 -10.25 10.16 2.88
CA ARG A 157 -10.51 8.76 3.23
C ARG A 157 -10.21 8.47 4.69
N GLU A 158 -10.95 7.55 5.28
CA GLU A 158 -10.66 6.95 6.58
C GLU A 158 -9.83 5.67 6.36
N ALA A 159 -8.75 5.50 7.10
CA ALA A 159 -7.86 4.35 6.96
C ALA A 159 -7.56 3.70 8.31
N TYR A 160 -7.44 2.38 8.32
CA TYR A 160 -6.85 1.65 9.43
C TYR A 160 -5.34 1.79 9.39
N VAL A 161 -4.74 2.18 10.51
CA VAL A 161 -3.29 2.32 10.66
C VAL A 161 -2.70 1.06 11.26
N VAL A 162 -1.89 0.39 10.48
CA VAL A 162 -1.15 -0.81 10.89
C VAL A 162 0.33 -0.46 11.01
N GLU A 163 0.91 -0.77 12.15
CA GLU A 163 2.34 -0.55 12.43
C GLU A 163 3.09 -1.87 12.40
N ALA A 164 4.18 -1.89 11.67
CA ALA A 164 5.08 -3.03 11.49
C ALA A 164 6.48 -2.67 12.01
N PRO A 165 6.81 -3.06 13.26
CA PRO A 165 8.12 -2.79 13.84
C PRO A 165 9.25 -3.55 13.16
N HIS A 166 10.37 -2.87 12.91
CA HIS A 166 11.62 -3.44 12.43
C HIS A 166 12.54 -3.86 13.58
N GLU A 167 13.56 -4.66 13.29
CA GLU A 167 14.51 -5.13 14.30
C GLU A 167 15.38 -4.00 14.89
N ASP A 168 15.61 -2.94 14.12
CA ASP A 168 16.38 -1.75 14.53
C ASP A 168 15.59 -0.78 15.43
N GLY A 169 14.34 -1.14 15.77
CA GLY A 169 13.44 -0.34 16.60
C GLY A 169 12.66 0.74 15.85
N SER A 170 12.89 0.91 14.55
CA SER A 170 12.01 1.73 13.70
C SER A 170 10.73 0.99 13.37
N SER A 171 9.76 1.67 12.77
CA SER A 171 8.48 1.05 12.38
C SER A 171 8.01 1.61 11.04
N GLU A 172 7.57 0.73 10.16
CA GLU A 172 6.76 1.09 9.01
C GLU A 172 5.30 1.26 9.43
N LYS A 173 4.62 2.28 8.89
CA LYS A 173 3.18 2.42 9.02
C LYS A 173 2.50 2.23 7.68
N MET A 174 1.42 1.48 7.68
CA MET A 174 0.59 1.17 6.52
C MET A 174 -0.84 1.62 6.79
N TYR A 175 -1.42 2.34 5.84
CA TYR A 175 -2.76 2.94 5.93
C TYR A 175 -3.68 2.23 4.95
N PHE A 176 -4.56 1.38 5.46
CA PHE A 176 -5.52 0.60 4.68
C PHE A 176 -6.88 1.28 4.68
N ASP A 177 -7.37 1.66 3.51
CA ASP A 177 -8.67 2.31 3.33
C ASP A 177 -9.81 1.48 3.93
N THR A 178 -10.64 2.09 4.76
CA THR A 178 -11.68 1.36 5.49
C THR A 178 -12.80 0.82 4.59
N GLU A 179 -12.99 1.40 3.40
CA GLU A 179 -14.03 0.98 2.46
C GLU A 179 -13.49 -0.08 1.50
N SER A 180 -12.45 0.24 0.74
CA SER A 180 -11.89 -0.65 -0.29
C SER A 180 -10.98 -1.74 0.26
N GLY A 181 -10.37 -1.53 1.43
CA GLY A 181 -9.34 -2.40 1.99
C GLY A 181 -7.96 -2.23 1.35
N LEU A 182 -7.80 -1.38 0.33
CA LEU A 182 -6.52 -1.17 -0.35
C LEU A 182 -5.57 -0.32 0.51
N LEU A 183 -4.26 -0.54 0.35
CA LEU A 183 -3.23 0.32 0.90
C LEU A 183 -3.26 1.66 0.18
N ILE A 184 -3.46 2.77 0.90
CA ILE A 184 -3.55 4.11 0.31
C ILE A 184 -2.37 5.00 0.68
N GLN A 185 -1.65 4.66 1.75
CA GLN A 185 -0.43 5.34 2.16
C GLN A 185 0.47 4.39 2.95
N SER A 186 1.79 4.61 2.86
CA SER A 186 2.76 4.04 3.80
C SER A 186 3.77 5.10 4.22
N GLU A 187 4.33 4.91 5.42
CA GLU A 187 5.44 5.68 5.98
C GLU A 187 6.56 4.70 6.31
N VAL A 188 7.67 4.81 5.60
CA VAL A 188 8.81 3.91 5.74
C VAL A 188 10.02 4.69 6.22
N PRO A 189 10.61 4.36 7.37
CA PRO A 189 11.86 4.96 7.79
C PRO A 189 13.01 4.43 6.92
N ILE A 190 13.85 5.33 6.43
CA ILE A 190 15.10 5.02 5.73
C ILE A 190 16.26 5.71 6.42
N ASP A 191 17.45 5.12 6.34
CA ASP A 191 18.68 5.75 6.76
C ASP A 191 19.32 6.52 5.59
N VAL A 192 19.55 7.83 5.78
CA VAL A 192 20.26 8.65 4.81
C VAL A 192 21.68 8.83 5.34
N PRO A 193 22.73 8.47 4.57
CA PRO A 193 24.10 8.64 4.98
C PRO A 193 24.39 10.07 5.45
N ASP A 194 25.04 10.22 6.59
CA ASP A 194 25.42 11.51 7.24
C ASP A 194 24.25 12.37 7.74
N GLU A 195 23.00 12.06 7.41
CA GLU A 195 21.81 12.84 7.80
C GLU A 195 20.95 12.10 8.86
N GLY A 196 21.08 10.78 8.94
CA GLY A 196 20.31 9.95 9.86
C GLY A 196 19.00 9.45 9.27
N LYS A 197 18.03 9.14 10.15
CA LYS A 197 16.74 8.57 9.70
C LYS A 197 15.79 9.63 9.19
N THR A 198 15.23 9.40 8.02
CA THR A 198 14.11 10.17 7.44
C THR A 198 12.93 9.25 7.15
N ILE A 199 11.76 9.82 6.90
CA ILE A 199 10.55 9.07 6.56
C ILE A 199 10.23 9.29 5.07
N VAL A 200 10.10 8.20 4.33
CA VAL A 200 9.49 8.21 3.00
C VAL A 200 8.00 7.98 3.16
N ASN A 201 7.21 8.98 2.80
CA ASN A 201 5.77 8.87 2.69
C ASN A 201 5.41 8.50 1.27
N SER A 202 4.67 7.39 1.08
CA SER A 202 4.20 6.93 -0.22
C SER A 202 2.68 6.89 -0.23
N GLN A 203 2.05 7.56 -1.20
CA GLN A 203 0.61 7.49 -1.44
C GLN A 203 0.33 6.68 -2.70
N TYR A 204 -0.65 5.77 -2.62
CA TYR A 204 -0.99 4.81 -3.68
C TYR A 204 -2.35 5.14 -4.26
N GLU A 205 -2.38 5.44 -5.56
CA GLU A 205 -3.56 5.90 -6.29
C GLU A 205 -3.76 5.10 -7.59
N ASP A 206 -4.93 5.25 -8.22
CA ASP A 206 -5.23 4.67 -9.53
C ASP A 206 -4.99 3.15 -9.59
N TYR A 207 -5.62 2.43 -8.66
CA TYR A 207 -5.55 0.97 -8.64
C TYR A 207 -6.27 0.36 -9.84
N ARG A 208 -5.54 -0.44 -10.63
CA ARG A 208 -6.04 -1.15 -11.80
C ARG A 208 -5.87 -2.64 -11.64
N ASP A 209 -6.76 -3.40 -12.27
CA ASP A 209 -6.62 -4.86 -12.35
C ASP A 209 -5.61 -5.23 -13.45
N VAL A 210 -4.63 -6.05 -13.08
CA VAL A 210 -3.66 -6.64 -14.00
C VAL A 210 -3.62 -8.15 -13.73
N GLU A 211 -4.18 -8.93 -14.65
CA GLU A 211 -4.25 -10.38 -14.54
C GLU A 211 -4.87 -10.89 -13.23
N GLY A 212 -5.86 -10.16 -12.69
CA GLY A 212 -6.56 -10.50 -11.46
C GLY A 212 -5.88 -10.02 -10.18
N VAL A 213 -4.80 -9.22 -10.28
CA VAL A 213 -4.15 -8.56 -9.15
C VAL A 213 -4.26 -7.04 -9.31
N LYS A 214 -4.68 -6.34 -8.26
CA LYS A 214 -4.75 -4.87 -8.28
C LYS A 214 -3.37 -4.26 -8.00
N VAL A 215 -2.97 -3.33 -8.87
CA VAL A 215 -1.71 -2.59 -8.79
C VAL A 215 -2.00 -1.09 -8.82
N ALA A 216 -1.37 -0.32 -7.93
CA ALA A 216 -1.43 1.15 -7.96
C ALA A 216 -0.62 1.66 -9.15
N PHE A 217 -1.25 2.41 -10.05
CA PHE A 217 -0.60 2.97 -11.25
C PHE A 217 -0.04 4.37 -11.03
N THR A 218 -0.38 5.01 -9.93
CA THR A 218 0.22 6.28 -9.50
C THR A 218 0.71 6.13 -8.06
N ILE A 219 1.99 6.45 -7.84
CA ILE A 219 2.61 6.43 -6.52
C ILE A 219 3.27 7.79 -6.33
N ARG A 220 2.88 8.51 -5.26
CA ARG A 220 3.53 9.76 -4.85
C ARG A 220 4.43 9.48 -3.69
N GLN A 221 5.71 9.77 -3.83
CA GLN A 221 6.70 9.55 -2.77
C GLN A 221 7.32 10.89 -2.38
N THR A 222 7.27 11.20 -1.10
CA THR A 222 7.88 12.40 -0.53
C THR A 222 8.77 12.05 0.66
N SER A 223 9.88 12.72 0.77
CA SER A 223 10.74 12.74 1.94
C SER A 223 11.23 14.16 2.19
N ALA A 224 12.18 14.34 3.13
CA ALA A 224 12.84 15.62 3.31
C ALA A 224 13.61 16.06 2.04
N ASP A 225 14.13 15.10 1.25
CA ASP A 225 15.11 15.34 0.19
C ASP A 225 14.53 15.20 -1.21
N PHE A 226 13.38 14.56 -1.38
CA PHE A 226 12.78 14.36 -2.70
C PHE A 226 11.26 14.37 -2.68
N ASP A 227 10.70 14.70 -3.85
CA ASP A 227 9.28 14.58 -4.17
C ASP A 227 9.17 13.96 -5.57
N TYR A 228 8.62 12.73 -5.65
CA TYR A 228 8.46 11.98 -6.88
C TYR A 228 7.01 11.61 -7.12
N VAL A 229 6.58 11.72 -8.38
CA VAL A 229 5.31 11.16 -8.84
C VAL A 229 5.60 10.09 -9.87
N ILE A 230 5.48 8.84 -9.46
CA ILE A 230 5.69 7.66 -10.30
C ILE A 230 4.36 7.31 -10.99
N LYS A 231 4.38 7.22 -12.32
CA LYS A 231 3.22 6.81 -13.13
C LYS A 231 3.57 5.59 -13.95
N LEU A 232 2.94 4.45 -13.64
CA LEU A 232 3.17 3.22 -14.35
C LEU A 232 2.52 3.26 -15.74
N SER A 233 3.27 2.83 -16.74
CA SER A 233 2.80 2.69 -18.13
C SER A 233 2.63 1.23 -18.55
N GLU A 234 3.39 0.32 -17.93
CA GLU A 234 3.34 -1.10 -18.20
C GLU A 234 3.51 -1.88 -16.89
N VAL A 235 2.66 -2.89 -16.69
CA VAL A 235 2.79 -3.90 -15.62
C VAL A 235 2.48 -5.25 -16.25
N LYS A 236 3.41 -6.20 -16.14
CA LYS A 236 3.27 -7.56 -16.69
C LYS A 236 3.71 -8.59 -15.69
N TYR A 237 2.85 -9.56 -15.42
CA TYR A 237 3.19 -10.75 -14.64
C TYR A 237 3.61 -11.92 -15.54
N ASN A 238 4.26 -12.91 -14.95
CA ASN A 238 4.56 -14.20 -15.55
C ASN A 238 5.30 -14.15 -16.90
N VAL A 239 6.00 -13.04 -17.16
CA VAL A 239 6.88 -12.90 -18.33
C VAL A 239 8.26 -13.46 -18.02
N SER A 240 8.98 -13.92 -19.07
CA SER A 240 10.35 -14.40 -18.90
C SER A 240 11.28 -13.27 -18.47
N VAL A 241 11.97 -13.45 -17.34
CA VAL A 241 13.00 -12.54 -16.84
C VAL A 241 14.28 -13.34 -16.64
N ASP A 242 15.36 -12.92 -17.33
CA ASP A 242 16.66 -13.55 -17.21
C ASP A 242 17.27 -13.24 -15.84
N ASP A 243 17.87 -14.25 -15.20
CA ASP A 243 18.50 -14.12 -13.89
C ASP A 243 19.73 -13.19 -13.89
N THR A 244 20.33 -12.95 -15.04
CA THR A 244 21.42 -11.97 -15.18
C THR A 244 21.01 -10.55 -14.84
N LYS A 245 19.71 -10.22 -14.98
CA LYS A 245 19.14 -8.91 -14.60
C LYS A 245 19.34 -8.58 -13.13
N PHE A 246 19.38 -9.58 -12.25
CA PHE A 246 19.47 -9.40 -10.81
C PHE A 246 20.90 -9.40 -10.29
N LYS A 247 21.87 -9.75 -11.14
CA LYS A 247 23.28 -9.80 -10.76
C LYS A 247 23.88 -8.41 -10.69
N LYS A 248 24.78 -8.23 -9.71
CA LYS A 248 25.59 -7.02 -9.63
C LYS A 248 26.32 -6.80 -10.96
N PRO A 249 26.21 -5.62 -11.59
CA PRO A 249 26.96 -5.30 -12.78
C PRO A 249 28.46 -5.46 -12.56
N SER A 250 29.18 -6.04 -13.55
CA SER A 250 30.65 -6.00 -13.55
C SER A 250 31.11 -4.56 -13.77
N GLN A 251 32.13 -4.18 -13.04
CA GLN A 251 32.81 -2.88 -13.20
C GLN A 251 33.33 -2.71 -14.62
#